data_80f461f1c6d45d8fc29d700c6e813d3e
#
_entry.id   80f461f1c6d45d8fc29d700c6e813d3e
#
_cell.length_a   1.000
_cell.length_b   1.000
_cell.length_c   1.000
_cell.angle_alpha   90.00
_cell.angle_beta   90.00
_cell.angle_gamma   90.00
#
_symmetry.space_group_name_H-M   'P 1'
#
loop_
_entity.id
_entity.type
_entity.pdbx_description
1 polymer ?
#
loop_
_entity_poly.entity_id
_entity_poly.type
_entity_poly.pdbx_seq_one_letter_code
_entity_poly.pdbx_strand_id
1 'polypeptide(L)'
;MPMMCGDDGQGAMTVTNGLYTIQIEMTDGGHGRANGVIMLHDGKIAGGDSYFYYTGSYRADRGSGKWRGELTTTEHTKSAGSLPLFGGREVTCGFTGGYSADVAEVNGTALVGKTSVVFHARLQLRSEF
;
A
#
# COMPACT_ATOMS: atom_id res chain seq x y z
N MET A 1 7.39 -23.18 19.79
CA MET A 1 7.51 -22.32 19.64
C MET A 1 7.33 -21.88 19.56
N PRO A 2 7.25 -22.10 19.38
CA PRO A 2 7.29 -21.32 19.00
C PRO A 2 7.01 -20.98 18.83
N MET A 3 6.80 -21.07 18.40
CA MET A 3 6.75 -20.28 18.05
C MET A 3 6.43 -19.83 17.97
N MET A 4 6.30 -20.21 17.88
CA MET A 4 6.27 -19.37 17.69
C MET A 4 6.06 -18.76 17.76
N CYS A 5 5.94 -19.26 17.72
CA CYS A 5 6.00 -18.25 17.72
C CYS A 5 5.95 -17.69 17.89
N GLY A 6 5.88 -18.13 17.97
CA GLY A 6 6.10 -17.16 17.90
C GLY A 6 5.94 -16.78 18.12
N ASP A 7 5.97 -17.00 18.04
CA ASP A 7 6.02 -16.24 18.10
C ASP A 7 5.70 -15.77 18.49
N ASP A 8 5.50 -16.18 18.55
CA ASP A 8 5.36 -15.42 18.75
C ASP A 8 5.00 -14.85 19.23
N GLY A 9 4.78 -15.09 19.47
CA GLY A 9 4.47 -14.34 19.69
C GLY A 9 4.57 -13.79 19.71
N GLN A 10 4.81 -13.87 19.69
CA GLN A 10 4.83 -13.09 19.21
C GLN A 10 4.54 -12.70 18.21
N GLY A 11 4.66 -12.86 17.88
CA GLY A 11 4.33 -12.59 16.49
C GLY A 11 3.10 -11.80 16.23
N ALA A 12 2.54 -11.37 17.23
CA ALA A 12 1.29 -10.63 17.13
C ALA A 12 1.41 -9.26 16.51
N MET A 13 2.61 -8.69 16.45
CA MET A 13 2.79 -7.32 15.95
C MET A 13 3.26 -7.34 14.50
N THR A 14 2.38 -7.74 13.62
CA THR A 14 2.61 -7.69 12.18
C THR A 14 1.34 -7.25 11.48
N VAL A 15 1.45 -6.83 10.24
CA VAL A 15 0.30 -6.46 9.42
C VAL A 15 -0.52 -7.72 9.16
N THR A 16 -1.81 -7.66 9.43
CA THR A 16 -2.71 -8.80 9.27
C THR A 16 -2.80 -9.20 7.80
N ASN A 17 -2.57 -10.48 7.51
CA ASN A 17 -2.76 -11.00 6.15
C ASN A 17 -4.24 -10.93 5.79
N GLY A 18 -4.56 -10.40 4.63
CA GLY A 18 -5.95 -10.31 4.23
C GLY A 18 -6.18 -9.42 3.02
N LEU A 19 -7.46 -9.21 2.74
CA LEU A 19 -7.92 -8.32 1.69
C LEU A 19 -8.28 -6.98 2.32
N TYR A 20 -7.72 -5.92 1.76
CA TYR A 20 -7.93 -4.55 2.22
C TYR A 20 -8.49 -3.70 1.09
N THR A 21 -9.30 -2.73 1.45
CA THR A 21 -9.55 -1.61 0.53
C THR A 21 -8.47 -0.58 0.74
N ILE A 22 -8.08 0.11 -0.33
CA ILE A 22 -7.04 1.13 -0.28
C ILE A 22 -7.54 2.40 -0.95
N GLN A 23 -7.27 3.53 -0.31
CA GLN A 23 -7.54 4.86 -0.86
C GLN A 23 -6.21 5.59 -0.94
N ILE A 24 -5.83 6.01 -2.12
CA ILE A 24 -4.56 6.69 -2.38
C ILE A 24 -4.87 8.12 -2.80
N GLU A 25 -4.22 9.08 -2.18
CA GLU A 25 -4.38 10.50 -2.50
C GLU A 25 -3.03 11.17 -2.66
N MET A 26 -2.92 12.02 -3.66
CA MET A 26 -1.77 12.87 -3.86
C MET A 26 -1.97 14.15 -3.07
N THR A 27 -1.01 14.50 -2.22
CA THR A 27 -1.15 15.66 -1.34
C THR A 27 -1.05 16.99 -2.09
N ASP A 28 -0.50 16.98 -3.30
CA ASP A 28 -0.39 18.19 -4.11
C ASP A 28 -1.65 18.47 -4.95
N GLY A 29 -2.64 17.57 -4.90
CA GLY A 29 -3.91 17.77 -5.57
C GLY A 29 -3.89 17.65 -7.07
N GLY A 30 -2.72 17.47 -7.69
CA GLY A 30 -2.59 17.51 -9.13
C GLY A 30 -2.31 16.19 -9.82
N HIS A 31 -2.17 15.11 -9.07
CA HIS A 31 -1.68 13.85 -9.63
C HIS A 31 -2.62 12.67 -9.42
N GLY A 32 -3.90 12.97 -9.20
CA GLY A 32 -4.94 11.96 -9.18
C GLY A 32 -5.14 11.29 -7.83
N ARG A 33 -6.02 10.32 -7.83
CA ARG A 33 -6.34 9.50 -6.66
C ARG A 33 -6.80 8.14 -7.17
N ALA A 34 -6.80 7.17 -6.27
CA ALA A 34 -7.29 5.83 -6.61
C ALA A 34 -7.98 5.21 -5.41
N ASN A 35 -9.00 4.42 -5.70
CA ASN A 35 -9.68 3.58 -4.72
C ASN A 35 -9.67 2.17 -5.28
N GLY A 36 -9.13 1.22 -4.54
CA GLY A 36 -9.02 -0.13 -5.04
C GLY A 36 -9.01 -1.15 -3.93
N VAL A 37 -8.58 -2.34 -4.28
CA VAL A 37 -8.40 -3.43 -3.33
C VAL A 37 -6.96 -3.90 -3.38
N ILE A 38 -6.47 -4.39 -2.26
CA ILE A 38 -5.10 -4.82 -2.16
C ILE A 38 -5.02 -6.00 -1.19
N MET A 39 -4.23 -6.99 -1.55
CA MET A 39 -3.97 -8.14 -0.69
C MET A 39 -2.60 -7.99 -0.06
N LEU A 40 -2.54 -8.20 1.24
CA LEU A 40 -1.30 -8.25 2.00
C LEU A 40 -1.14 -9.66 2.52
N HIS A 41 -0.03 -10.30 2.16
CA HIS A 41 0.19 -11.69 2.55
C HIS A 41 1.68 -11.96 2.68
N ASP A 42 2.11 -12.25 3.90
CA ASP A 42 3.49 -12.67 4.20
C ASP A 42 4.55 -11.82 3.54
N GLY A 43 4.39 -10.49 3.65
CA GLY A 43 5.35 -9.54 3.12
C GLY A 43 5.17 -9.17 1.67
N LYS A 44 4.13 -9.67 1.02
CA LYS A 44 3.85 -9.39 -0.39
C LYS A 44 2.61 -8.54 -0.55
N ILE A 45 2.64 -7.67 -1.56
CA ILE A 45 1.53 -6.79 -1.91
C ILE A 45 1.06 -7.12 -3.31
N ALA A 46 -0.25 -7.26 -3.51
CA ALA A 46 -0.85 -7.43 -4.82
C ALA A 46 -2.26 -6.88 -4.81
N GLY A 47 -2.64 -6.14 -5.82
CA GLY A 47 -3.99 -5.60 -5.88
C GLY A 47 -4.20 -4.71 -7.09
N GLY A 48 -5.26 -3.92 -7.05
CA GLY A 48 -5.52 -3.01 -8.14
C GLY A 48 -6.87 -2.31 -8.04
N ASP A 49 -7.13 -1.53 -9.07
CA ASP A 49 -8.39 -0.82 -9.25
C ASP A 49 -8.81 -0.91 -10.73
N SER A 50 -9.70 -0.03 -11.16
CA SER A 50 -10.22 -0.06 -12.53
C SER A 50 -9.16 0.21 -13.60
N TYR A 51 -8.07 0.87 -13.25
CA TYR A 51 -7.09 1.35 -14.22
C TYR A 51 -5.68 0.88 -13.94
N PHE A 52 -5.35 0.57 -12.69
CA PHE A 52 -4.00 0.24 -12.26
C PHE A 52 -3.97 -1.09 -11.52
N TYR A 53 -2.81 -1.76 -11.55
CA TYR A 53 -2.55 -2.82 -10.59
C TYR A 53 -1.34 -2.44 -9.74
N TYR A 54 -1.29 -3.00 -8.55
CA TYR A 54 -0.28 -2.71 -7.55
C TYR A 54 0.47 -3.97 -7.19
N THR A 55 1.79 -3.89 -7.14
CA THR A 55 2.63 -5.01 -6.68
C THR A 55 3.70 -4.45 -5.76
N GLY A 56 4.19 -5.29 -4.85
CA GLY A 56 5.25 -4.83 -3.97
C GLY A 56 5.53 -5.78 -2.83
N SER A 57 6.24 -5.24 -1.86
CA SER A 57 6.59 -5.98 -0.66
C SER A 57 6.62 -5.04 0.53
N TYR A 58 6.52 -5.61 1.72
CA TYR A 58 6.52 -4.82 2.94
C TYR A 58 7.19 -5.59 4.06
N ARG A 59 7.57 -4.85 5.09
CA ARG A 59 8.14 -5.38 6.31
C ARG A 59 7.55 -4.60 7.47
N ALA A 60 7.09 -5.30 8.51
CA ALA A 60 6.53 -4.69 9.70
C ALA A 60 7.56 -4.71 10.81
N ASP A 61 7.64 -3.62 11.57
CA ASP A 61 8.46 -3.56 12.78
C ASP A 61 7.62 -4.07 13.93
N ARG A 62 8.11 -5.12 14.57
CA ARG A 62 7.41 -5.69 15.71
C ARG A 62 7.48 -4.73 16.89
N GLY A 63 6.36 -4.56 17.56
CA GLY A 63 6.28 -3.81 18.79
C GLY A 63 6.17 -2.31 18.63
N SER A 64 6.33 -1.78 17.43
CA SER A 64 6.21 -0.34 17.21
C SER A 64 4.96 0.06 16.45
N GLY A 65 4.28 -0.88 15.81
CA GLY A 65 3.13 -0.58 14.97
C GLY A 65 3.49 0.14 13.68
N LYS A 66 4.73 0.03 13.24
CA LYS A 66 5.20 0.70 12.02
C LYS A 66 5.55 -0.32 10.96
N TRP A 67 5.38 0.07 9.70
CA TRP A 67 5.73 -0.78 8.57
C TRP A 67 6.33 0.07 7.46
N ARG A 68 6.99 -0.60 6.52
CA ARG A 68 7.61 0.05 5.38
C ARG A 68 7.69 -0.94 4.23
N GLY A 69 7.89 -0.41 3.04
CA GLY A 69 8.01 -1.27 1.88
C GLY A 69 8.15 -0.50 0.60
N GLU A 70 7.91 -1.22 -0.49
CA GLU A 70 7.93 -0.67 -1.84
C GLU A 70 6.63 -1.04 -2.54
N LEU A 71 6.14 -0.13 -3.36
CA LEU A 71 4.92 -0.32 -4.10
C LEU A 71 5.13 0.16 -5.53
N THR A 72 4.79 -0.68 -6.50
CA THR A 72 4.79 -0.32 -7.91
C THR A 72 3.35 -0.24 -8.39
N THR A 73 2.99 0.86 -9.03
CA THR A 73 1.69 1.02 -9.67
C THR A 73 1.89 1.02 -11.18
N THR A 74 1.11 0.21 -11.87
CA THR A 74 1.20 0.06 -13.32
C THR A 74 -0.19 0.19 -13.93
N GLU A 75 -0.33 1.07 -14.91
CA GLU A 75 -1.62 1.23 -15.59
C GLU A 75 -1.90 0.03 -16.49
N HIS A 76 -3.06 -0.60 -16.34
CA HIS A 76 -3.48 -1.69 -17.20
C HIS A 76 -4.60 -1.29 -18.16
N THR A 77 -5.28 -0.17 -17.88
CA THR A 77 -6.39 0.29 -18.69
C THR A 77 -6.39 1.81 -18.63
N LYS A 78 -6.44 2.47 -19.78
CA LYS A 78 -6.45 3.93 -19.79
C LYS A 78 -7.75 4.46 -19.25
N SER A 79 -7.65 5.39 -18.30
CA SER A 79 -8.83 6.08 -17.79
C SER A 79 -9.28 7.14 -18.80
N ALA A 80 -10.58 7.18 -19.05
CA ALA A 80 -11.15 8.16 -19.98
C ALA A 80 -11.76 9.30 -19.17
N GLY A 81 -11.28 10.53 -19.40
CA GLY A 81 -11.90 11.71 -18.85
C GLY A 81 -11.63 12.00 -17.40
N SER A 82 -10.73 11.28 -16.73
CA SER A 82 -10.36 11.55 -15.35
C SER A 82 -8.84 11.65 -15.23
N LEU A 83 -8.40 12.24 -14.12
CA LEU A 83 -6.98 12.40 -13.86
C LEU A 83 -6.42 11.09 -13.30
N PRO A 84 -5.55 10.39 -14.03
CA PRO A 84 -5.04 9.10 -13.57
C PRO A 84 -4.02 9.29 -12.46
N LEU A 85 -3.88 8.25 -11.63
CA LEU A 85 -2.87 8.20 -10.58
C LEU A 85 -1.49 8.35 -11.22
N PHE A 86 -0.65 9.22 -10.65
CA PHE A 86 0.71 9.48 -11.15
C PHE A 86 0.75 9.86 -12.62
N GLY A 87 -0.31 10.44 -13.17
CA GLY A 87 -0.36 10.81 -14.58
C GLY A 87 -0.35 9.63 -15.54
N GLY A 88 -0.70 8.43 -15.06
CA GLY A 88 -0.71 7.21 -15.88
C GLY A 88 0.66 6.55 -16.04
N ARG A 89 1.69 7.07 -15.38
CA ARG A 89 3.03 6.49 -15.48
C ARG A 89 3.20 5.32 -14.55
N GLU A 90 4.07 4.37 -14.92
CA GLU A 90 4.49 3.32 -14.00
C GLU A 90 5.43 3.95 -12.98
N VAL A 91 5.14 3.75 -11.69
CA VAL A 91 5.89 4.37 -10.62
C VAL A 91 6.17 3.34 -9.53
N THR A 92 7.43 3.26 -9.12
CA THR A 92 7.84 2.50 -7.95
C THR A 92 8.24 3.49 -6.87
N CYS A 93 7.68 3.33 -5.69
CA CYS A 93 7.97 4.23 -4.59
C CYS A 93 8.17 3.44 -3.29
N GLY A 94 9.01 3.99 -2.43
CA GLY A 94 9.14 3.50 -1.06
C GLY A 94 8.09 4.14 -0.19
N PHE A 95 7.66 3.44 0.82
CA PHE A 95 6.68 3.98 1.77
C PHE A 95 7.02 3.60 3.19
N THR A 96 6.51 4.40 4.12
CA THR A 96 6.48 4.11 5.54
C THR A 96 5.10 4.41 6.07
N GLY A 97 4.76 3.88 7.22
CA GLY A 97 3.48 4.18 7.83
C GLY A 97 3.27 3.42 9.12
N GLY A 98 2.04 3.47 9.60
CA GLY A 98 1.63 2.78 10.80
C GLY A 98 0.57 1.73 10.48
N TYR A 99 0.42 0.77 11.39
CA TYR A 99 -0.63 -0.24 11.24
C TYR A 99 -1.18 -0.63 12.59
N SER A 100 -2.40 -1.13 12.57
CA SER A 100 -3.06 -1.75 13.70
C SER A 100 -3.71 -3.04 13.21
N ALA A 101 -4.60 -3.64 13.98
CA ALA A 101 -5.17 -4.93 13.63
C ALA A 101 -5.95 -4.91 12.31
N ASP A 102 -6.59 -3.79 11.98
CA ASP A 102 -7.50 -3.72 10.84
C ASP A 102 -7.32 -2.50 9.94
N VAL A 103 -6.37 -1.64 10.26
CA VAL A 103 -6.11 -0.42 9.49
C VAL A 103 -4.61 -0.25 9.31
N ALA A 104 -4.20 0.21 8.14
CA ALA A 104 -2.81 0.57 7.89
C ALA A 104 -2.78 1.88 7.11
N GLU A 105 -1.72 2.63 7.32
CA GLU A 105 -1.51 3.89 6.62
C GLU A 105 -0.17 3.88 5.92
N VAL A 106 -0.11 4.54 4.79
CA VAL A 106 1.07 4.62 3.95
C VAL A 106 1.36 6.08 3.65
N ASN A 107 2.61 6.46 3.83
CA ASN A 107 3.11 7.77 3.42
C ASN A 107 4.33 7.51 2.55
N GLY A 108 4.35 8.13 1.39
CA GLY A 108 5.44 7.90 0.47
C GLY A 108 5.69 9.07 -0.44
N THR A 109 6.83 8.98 -1.13
CA THR A 109 7.22 9.96 -2.13
C THR A 109 7.55 9.21 -3.40
N ALA A 110 6.96 9.65 -4.50
CA ALA A 110 7.17 9.04 -5.80
C ALA A 110 7.79 10.07 -6.74
N LEU A 111 8.68 9.61 -7.61
CA LEU A 111 9.23 10.45 -8.67
C LEU A 111 8.39 10.23 -9.92
N VAL A 112 7.65 11.25 -10.32
CA VAL A 112 6.78 11.20 -11.49
C VAL A 112 7.38 12.11 -12.53
N GLY A 113 8.07 11.54 -13.52
CA GLY A 113 8.87 12.31 -14.45
C GLY A 113 10.02 12.96 -13.70
N LYS A 114 10.04 14.29 -13.66
CA LYS A 114 11.07 15.07 -12.95
C LYS A 114 10.53 15.67 -11.65
N THR A 115 9.30 15.35 -11.28
CA THR A 115 8.63 15.94 -10.13
C THR A 115 8.53 14.92 -9.00
N SER A 116 8.91 15.35 -7.80
CA SER A 116 8.72 14.54 -6.59
C SER A 116 7.32 14.79 -6.06
N VAL A 117 6.54 13.72 -5.88
CA VAL A 117 5.15 13.80 -5.47
C VAL A 117 4.97 13.04 -4.17
N VAL A 118 4.35 13.68 -3.19
CA VAL A 118 4.05 13.05 -1.91
C VAL A 118 2.64 12.48 -1.97
N PHE A 119 2.48 11.26 -1.49
CA PHE A 119 1.16 10.64 -1.46
C PHE A 119 0.89 10.02 -0.11
N HIS A 120 -0.39 9.83 0.16
CA HIS A 120 -0.89 9.20 1.38
C HIS A 120 -1.92 8.15 0.98
N ALA A 121 -1.89 7.02 1.66
CA ALA A 121 -2.87 5.97 1.44
C ALA A 121 -3.37 5.42 2.77
N ARG A 122 -4.63 4.99 2.76
CA ARG A 122 -5.24 4.35 3.92
C ARG A 122 -5.80 3.00 3.50
N LEU A 123 -5.48 1.98 4.28
CA LEU A 123 -5.92 0.61 4.04
C LEU A 123 -6.85 0.18 5.16
N GLN A 124 -7.96 -0.45 4.80
CA GLN A 124 -8.92 -0.98 5.75
C GLN A 124 -9.11 -2.47 5.48
N LEU A 125 -8.86 -3.29 6.51
CA LEU A 125 -9.04 -4.74 6.40
C LEU A 125 -10.51 -5.08 6.17
N ARG A 126 -10.76 -5.90 5.17
CA ARG A 126 -12.13 -6.33 4.83
C ARG A 126 -12.34 -7.82 5.03
N SER A 127 -11.29 -8.59 4.83
CA SER A 127 -11.37 -10.05 4.99
C SER A 127 -9.98 -10.56 5.35
N GLU A 128 -9.90 -11.21 6.49
CA GLU A 128 -8.64 -11.80 6.94
C GLU A 128 -8.46 -13.17 6.28
N PHE A 129 -7.23 -13.46 5.90
CA PHE A 129 -6.91 -14.78 5.34
C PHE A 129 -6.69 -15.81 6.41
#